data_14b09662ae70f85990d6a2fb1ad6dc49
#
_entry.id   14b09662ae70f85990d6a2fb1ad6dc49
#
_cell.length_a   1.000
_cell.length_b   1.000
_cell.length_c   1.000
_cell.angle_alpha   90.00
_cell.angle_beta   90.00
_cell.angle_gamma   90.00
#
_symmetry.space_group_name_H-M   'P 1'
#
loop_
_entity.id
_entity.type
_entity.pdbx_description
1 polymer ?
#
loop_
_entity_poly.entity_id
_entity_poly.type
_entity_poly.pdbx_seq_one_letter_code
_entity_poly.pdbx_strand_id
1 'polypeptide(L)'
;MFAYEYPPDRVVSMTSAHEELVMDKDLERSFLDTVSQALISLPFDLKVLLEAVADADLEHPVREIAAATVVHIITPKDGNVDAPVRHLEDVILLRLALAKIATEGGEGAAAFRERFADNYANLDAELGTFRQALGDVVDWLDSRWGNMQKVLYARKKISMFVDDEEVGTFLYDEGLKFGTNYPISEKSLAGRMKLAQPFIDHLLRKREQDKKKITSSS
;
A
#
# COMPACT_ATOMS: atom_id res chain seq x y z
N MET A 1 -58.30 16.22 -26.81
CA MET A 1 -58.20 15.17 -25.76
C MET A 1 -57.24 14.13 -26.30
N PHE A 2 -55.95 14.34 -26.11
CA PHE A 2 -54.89 13.43 -26.57
C PHE A 2 -54.38 12.66 -25.35
N ALA A 3 -54.62 11.32 -25.36
CA ALA A 3 -54.10 10.42 -24.37
C ALA A 3 -52.60 10.18 -24.66
N TYR A 4 -51.75 10.51 -23.70
CA TYR A 4 -50.33 10.10 -23.70
C TYR A 4 -50.24 8.68 -23.12
N GLU A 5 -49.89 7.71 -23.98
CA GLU A 5 -49.48 6.37 -23.55
C GLU A 5 -48.09 6.41 -23.01
N TYR A 6 -47.91 5.99 -21.74
CA TYR A 6 -46.64 5.70 -21.12
C TYR A 6 -46.10 4.36 -21.65
N PRO A 7 -44.83 4.27 -22.08
CA PRO A 7 -44.25 2.98 -22.41
C PRO A 7 -43.98 2.19 -21.13
N PRO A 8 -44.12 0.85 -21.16
CA PRO A 8 -43.95 0.00 -19.96
C PRO A 8 -42.52 -0.03 -19.48
N ASP A 9 -42.39 -0.10 -18.16
CA ASP A 9 -41.19 -0.21 -17.34
C ASP A 9 -40.14 -1.11 -17.96
N ARG A 10 -39.00 -0.54 -18.32
CA ARG A 10 -37.76 -1.28 -18.45
C ARG A 10 -37.28 -1.63 -17.04
N VAL A 11 -37.56 -2.86 -16.62
CA VAL A 11 -36.85 -3.49 -15.50
C VAL A 11 -35.37 -3.53 -15.90
N VAL A 12 -34.61 -2.55 -15.39
CA VAL A 12 -33.14 -2.61 -15.45
C VAL A 12 -32.74 -3.71 -14.47
N SER A 13 -32.51 -4.90 -15.01
CA SER A 13 -31.83 -5.97 -14.31
C SER A 13 -30.48 -5.44 -13.86
N MET A 14 -30.34 -5.14 -12.57
CA MET A 14 -29.04 -4.92 -11.94
C MET A 14 -28.33 -6.27 -11.85
N THR A 15 -27.78 -6.73 -12.96
CA THR A 15 -26.70 -7.70 -12.96
C THR A 15 -25.49 -6.98 -12.35
N SER A 16 -25.13 -7.37 -11.14
CA SER A 16 -23.85 -7.08 -10.52
C SER A 16 -22.76 -7.64 -11.44
N ALA A 17 -22.34 -6.84 -12.41
CA ALA A 17 -21.16 -7.14 -13.20
C ALA A 17 -19.94 -6.92 -12.30
N HIS A 18 -19.40 -7.99 -11.73
CA HIS A 18 -17.97 -8.07 -11.57
C HIS A 18 -17.42 -8.00 -12.99
N GLU A 19 -17.07 -6.81 -13.47
CA GLU A 19 -16.18 -6.68 -14.59
C GLU A 19 -14.89 -7.37 -14.16
N GLU A 20 -14.69 -8.58 -14.65
CA GLU A 20 -13.43 -9.28 -14.56
C GLU A 20 -12.40 -8.37 -15.22
N LEU A 21 -11.47 -7.84 -14.44
CA LEU A 21 -10.36 -7.02 -14.93
C LEU A 21 -9.50 -7.96 -15.78
N VAL A 22 -9.82 -8.08 -17.07
CA VAL A 22 -9.03 -8.88 -18.02
C VAL A 22 -7.78 -8.07 -18.33
N MET A 23 -6.74 -8.36 -17.56
CA MET A 23 -5.41 -7.79 -17.77
C MET A 23 -4.80 -8.45 -19.03
N ASP A 24 -4.25 -7.64 -19.95
CA ASP A 24 -3.48 -8.20 -21.05
C ASP A 24 -2.19 -8.87 -20.54
N LYS A 25 -1.63 -9.79 -21.34
CA LYS A 25 -0.49 -10.62 -20.91
C LYS A 25 0.79 -9.84 -20.64
N ASP A 26 0.99 -8.74 -21.33
CA ASP A 26 2.20 -7.93 -21.17
C ASP A 26 2.10 -7.08 -19.89
N LEU A 27 0.92 -6.54 -19.60
CA LEU A 27 0.64 -5.86 -18.34
C LEU A 27 0.70 -6.84 -17.14
N GLU A 28 0.14 -8.06 -17.30
CA GLU A 28 0.22 -9.09 -16.26
C GLU A 28 1.67 -9.44 -15.93
N ARG A 29 2.51 -9.63 -16.96
CA ARG A 29 3.93 -9.88 -16.76
C ARG A 29 4.62 -8.71 -16.06
N SER A 30 4.42 -7.50 -16.55
CA SER A 30 5.00 -6.28 -15.96
C SER A 30 4.59 -6.12 -14.49
N PHE A 31 3.31 -6.34 -14.18
CA PHE A 31 2.80 -6.31 -12.82
C PHE A 31 3.46 -7.35 -11.92
N LEU A 32 3.55 -8.60 -12.36
CA LEU A 32 4.17 -9.68 -11.58
C LEU A 32 5.67 -9.45 -11.35
N ASP A 33 6.38 -8.94 -12.35
CA ASP A 33 7.79 -8.59 -12.24
C ASP A 33 7.98 -7.44 -11.24
N THR A 34 7.16 -6.39 -11.34
CA THR A 34 7.18 -5.24 -10.40
C THR A 34 6.87 -5.69 -8.97
N VAL A 35 5.82 -6.50 -8.78
CA VAL A 35 5.46 -7.05 -7.45
C VAL A 35 6.60 -7.91 -6.90
N SER A 36 7.19 -8.76 -7.74
CA SER A 36 8.30 -9.63 -7.33
C SER A 36 9.50 -8.83 -6.82
N GLN A 37 9.93 -7.82 -7.58
CA GLN A 37 11.03 -6.95 -7.19
C GLN A 37 10.71 -6.17 -5.92
N ALA A 38 9.52 -5.57 -5.84
CA ALA A 38 9.07 -4.80 -4.68
C ALA A 38 8.94 -5.67 -3.40
N LEU A 39 8.54 -6.94 -3.54
CA LEU A 39 8.52 -7.88 -2.42
C LEU A 39 9.93 -8.24 -1.95
N ILE A 40 10.89 -8.41 -2.84
CA ILE A 40 12.28 -8.72 -2.48
C ILE A 40 12.93 -7.50 -1.79
N SER A 41 12.68 -6.29 -2.30
CA SER A 41 13.27 -5.06 -1.75
C SER A 41 12.59 -4.54 -0.49
N LEU A 42 11.39 -5.05 -0.13
CA LEU A 42 10.59 -4.53 0.98
C LEU A 42 11.37 -4.28 2.29
N PRO A 43 12.27 -5.17 2.77
CA PRO A 43 13.03 -4.89 3.99
C PRO A 43 13.99 -3.70 3.87
N PHE A 44 14.57 -3.51 2.68
CA PHE A 44 15.49 -2.40 2.40
C PHE A 44 14.74 -1.08 2.26
N ASP A 45 13.60 -1.11 1.54
CA ASP A 45 12.74 0.06 1.36
C ASP A 45 12.05 0.48 2.66
N LEU A 46 11.72 -0.48 3.53
CA LEU A 46 11.21 -0.21 4.87
C LEU A 46 12.20 0.62 5.70
N LYS A 47 13.51 0.34 5.54
CA LYS A 47 14.54 1.12 6.22
C LYS A 47 14.52 2.59 5.79
N VAL A 48 14.24 2.88 4.52
CA VAL A 48 14.09 4.27 4.05
C VAL A 48 12.93 4.98 4.73
N LEU A 49 11.80 4.29 4.97
CA LEU A 49 10.71 4.88 5.75
C LEU A 49 11.08 5.10 7.22
N LEU A 50 11.86 4.21 7.83
CA LEU A 50 12.37 4.42 9.20
C LEU A 50 13.28 5.65 9.28
N GLU A 51 14.14 5.86 8.29
CA GLU A 51 14.95 7.07 8.18
C GLU A 51 14.06 8.33 7.98
N ALA A 52 12.96 8.22 7.20
CA ALA A 52 12.03 9.33 7.04
C ALA A 52 11.29 9.70 8.33
N VAL A 53 10.95 8.72 9.18
CA VAL A 53 10.35 8.98 10.51
C VAL A 53 11.30 9.81 11.38
N ALA A 54 12.59 9.53 11.33
CA ALA A 54 13.61 10.19 12.15
C ALA A 54 14.09 11.54 11.58
N ASP A 55 13.88 11.80 10.28
CA ASP A 55 14.41 12.97 9.58
C ASP A 55 13.63 14.25 9.92
N ALA A 56 14.20 15.11 10.78
CA ALA A 56 13.58 16.35 11.22
C ALA A 56 13.45 17.41 10.11
N ASP A 57 14.17 17.26 8.99
CA ASP A 57 14.09 18.19 7.86
C ASP A 57 12.85 17.92 6.98
N LEU A 58 12.20 16.76 7.16
CA LEU A 58 10.94 16.44 6.50
C LEU A 58 9.75 17.02 7.28
N GLU A 59 8.71 17.40 6.53
CA GLU A 59 7.45 17.88 7.10
C GLU A 59 6.81 16.83 8.03
N HIS A 60 6.32 17.26 9.19
CA HIS A 60 5.74 16.39 10.21
C HIS A 60 4.64 15.45 9.68
N PRO A 61 3.68 15.90 8.82
CA PRO A 61 2.64 15.00 8.30
C PRO A 61 3.19 13.83 7.48
N VAL A 62 4.24 14.01 6.68
CA VAL A 62 4.80 12.91 5.89
C VAL A 62 5.63 11.95 6.75
N ARG A 63 6.23 12.44 7.84
CA ARG A 63 6.88 11.59 8.85
C ARG A 63 5.85 10.69 9.56
N GLU A 64 4.67 11.21 9.88
CA GLU A 64 3.56 10.40 10.41
C GLU A 64 3.06 9.37 9.39
N ILE A 65 2.97 9.71 8.09
CA ILE A 65 2.63 8.76 7.03
C ILE A 65 3.69 7.64 6.96
N ALA A 66 4.97 7.98 7.04
CA ALA A 66 6.04 7.01 7.09
C ALA A 66 5.90 6.08 8.31
N ALA A 67 5.70 6.63 9.51
CA ALA A 67 5.50 5.87 10.74
C ALA A 67 4.27 4.95 10.67
N ALA A 68 3.14 5.44 10.15
CA ALA A 68 1.91 4.66 9.97
C ALA A 68 2.12 3.51 8.99
N THR A 69 2.88 3.74 7.91
CA THR A 69 3.22 2.71 6.92
C THR A 69 4.13 1.65 7.53
N VAL A 70 5.16 2.05 8.27
CA VAL A 70 6.03 1.11 9.00
C VAL A 70 5.20 0.25 9.94
N VAL A 71 4.37 0.86 10.79
CA VAL A 71 3.48 0.14 11.73
C VAL A 71 2.58 -0.85 10.97
N HIS A 72 1.99 -0.44 9.84
CA HIS A 72 1.16 -1.32 9.02
C HIS A 72 1.93 -2.54 8.52
N ILE A 73 3.15 -2.34 8.03
CA ILE A 73 4.01 -3.40 7.48
C ILE A 73 4.44 -4.40 8.56
N ILE A 74 4.92 -3.89 9.72
CA ILE A 74 5.44 -4.75 10.79
C ILE A 74 4.36 -5.43 11.64
N THR A 75 3.10 -4.95 11.55
CA THR A 75 1.98 -5.59 12.25
C THR A 75 1.74 -6.99 11.71
N PRO A 76 1.65 -8.01 12.58
CA PRO A 76 1.42 -9.39 12.16
C PRO A 76 0.17 -9.54 11.30
N LYS A 77 0.30 -10.28 10.21
CA LYS A 77 -0.77 -10.53 9.24
C LYS A 77 -1.28 -11.96 9.33
N ASP A 78 -2.47 -12.21 8.74
CA ASP A 78 -3.05 -13.56 8.69
C ASP A 78 -2.10 -14.55 8.00
N GLY A 79 -1.62 -15.53 8.75
CA GLY A 79 -0.72 -16.58 8.28
C GLY A 79 -1.35 -17.56 7.28
N ASN A 80 -2.69 -17.57 7.15
CA ASN A 80 -3.39 -18.44 6.21
C ASN A 80 -3.34 -17.92 4.76
N VAL A 81 -2.94 -16.66 4.56
CA VAL A 81 -2.74 -16.09 3.22
C VAL A 81 -1.29 -16.30 2.78
N ASP A 82 -1.10 -16.70 1.54
CA ASP A 82 0.22 -16.89 0.94
C ASP A 82 1.10 -15.63 1.09
N ALA A 83 2.36 -15.80 1.50
CA ALA A 83 3.21 -14.67 1.89
C ALA A 83 3.34 -13.58 0.81
N PRO A 84 3.61 -13.88 -0.49
CA PRO A 84 3.65 -12.86 -1.54
C PRO A 84 2.34 -12.08 -1.66
N VAL A 85 1.19 -12.76 -1.64
CA VAL A 85 -0.13 -12.14 -1.74
C VAL A 85 -0.42 -11.27 -0.52
N ARG A 86 -0.07 -11.74 0.67
CA ARG A 86 -0.28 -11.04 1.94
C ARG A 86 0.49 -9.71 2.04
N HIS A 87 1.69 -9.65 1.46
CA HIS A 87 2.55 -8.46 1.49
C HIS A 87 2.37 -7.53 0.28
N LEU A 88 1.46 -7.81 -0.66
CA LEU A 88 1.22 -6.93 -1.79
C LEU A 88 0.77 -5.52 -1.36
N GLU A 89 -0.16 -5.44 -0.41
CA GLU A 89 -0.61 -4.16 0.14
C GLU A 89 0.56 -3.36 0.74
N ASP A 90 1.47 -4.04 1.44
CA ASP A 90 2.62 -3.42 2.07
C ASP A 90 3.55 -2.76 1.07
N VAL A 91 3.85 -3.44 -0.04
CA VAL A 91 4.74 -2.86 -1.06
C VAL A 91 4.11 -1.69 -1.78
N ILE A 92 2.79 -1.71 -2.04
CA ILE A 92 2.11 -0.58 -2.69
C ILE A 92 2.04 0.61 -1.73
N LEU A 93 1.64 0.42 -0.46
CA LEU A 93 1.59 1.48 0.54
C LEU A 93 2.96 2.10 0.77
N LEU A 94 4.03 1.29 0.78
CA LEU A 94 5.39 1.79 0.89
C LEU A 94 5.76 2.69 -0.30
N ARG A 95 5.45 2.30 -1.54
CA ARG A 95 5.69 3.12 -2.74
C ARG A 95 4.90 4.44 -2.70
N LEU A 96 3.64 4.38 -2.28
CA LEU A 96 2.81 5.58 -2.09
C LEU A 96 3.37 6.50 -1.01
N ALA A 97 3.86 5.96 0.11
CA ALA A 97 4.50 6.75 1.17
C ALA A 97 5.79 7.44 0.67
N LEU A 98 6.64 6.74 -0.08
CA LEU A 98 7.83 7.34 -0.70
C LEU A 98 7.46 8.46 -1.67
N ALA A 99 6.41 8.29 -2.48
CA ALA A 99 5.93 9.33 -3.38
C ALA A 99 5.43 10.56 -2.61
N LYS A 100 4.71 10.37 -1.50
CA LYS A 100 4.29 11.49 -0.63
C LYS A 100 5.46 12.20 0.03
N ILE A 101 6.46 11.49 0.51
CA ILE A 101 7.70 12.12 1.03
C ILE A 101 8.35 12.98 -0.06
N ALA A 102 8.40 12.50 -1.30
CA ALA A 102 9.00 13.21 -2.41
C ALA A 102 8.24 14.49 -2.82
N THR A 103 6.91 14.51 -2.65
CA THR A 103 6.03 15.60 -3.12
C THR A 103 5.56 16.53 -2.01
N GLU A 104 5.41 16.04 -0.79
CA GLU A 104 4.83 16.74 0.35
C GLU A 104 5.82 16.90 1.52
N GLY A 105 7.07 16.42 1.38
CA GLY A 105 8.09 16.43 2.45
C GLY A 105 8.75 17.79 2.70
N GLY A 106 8.32 18.85 2.02
CA GLY A 106 8.82 20.21 2.23
C GLY A 106 10.23 20.43 1.69
N GLU A 107 10.97 21.34 2.33
CA GLU A 107 12.32 21.71 1.89
C GLU A 107 13.32 20.54 1.99
N GLY A 108 13.15 19.63 2.93
CA GLY A 108 13.98 18.44 3.13
C GLY A 108 13.79 17.33 2.08
N ALA A 109 12.66 17.34 1.35
CA ALA A 109 12.30 16.27 0.42
C ALA A 109 13.35 16.01 -0.68
N ALA A 110 13.96 17.09 -1.23
CA ALA A 110 14.97 16.96 -2.28
C ALA A 110 16.25 16.29 -1.78
N ALA A 111 16.75 16.71 -0.61
CA ALA A 111 17.94 16.13 0.02
C ALA A 111 17.68 14.66 0.45
N PHE A 112 16.49 14.37 0.95
CA PHE A 112 16.08 13.01 1.29
C PHE A 112 16.07 12.09 0.06
N ARG A 113 15.48 12.54 -1.06
CA ARG A 113 15.47 11.79 -2.33
C ARG A 113 16.89 11.55 -2.87
N GLU A 114 17.78 12.54 -2.78
CA GLU A 114 19.18 12.39 -3.22
C GLU A 114 19.91 11.35 -2.37
N ARG A 115 19.71 11.36 -1.05
CA ARG A 115 20.31 10.38 -0.10
C ARG A 115 19.87 8.95 -0.38
N PHE A 116 18.63 8.76 -0.86
CA PHE A 116 18.04 7.45 -1.14
C PHE A 116 17.68 7.29 -2.64
N ALA A 117 18.51 7.84 -3.54
CA ALA A 117 18.24 7.91 -4.97
C ALA A 117 17.85 6.55 -5.59
N ASP A 118 18.51 5.47 -5.18
CA ASP A 118 18.24 4.12 -5.69
C ASP A 118 16.80 3.65 -5.40
N ASN A 119 16.23 4.02 -4.24
CA ASN A 119 14.85 3.67 -3.87
C ASN A 119 13.81 4.49 -4.62
N TYR A 120 14.20 5.64 -5.17
CA TYR A 120 13.34 6.51 -5.98
C TYR A 120 13.50 6.31 -7.49
N ALA A 121 14.55 5.61 -7.95
CA ALA A 121 14.90 5.51 -9.36
C ALA A 121 13.77 4.97 -10.26
N ASN A 122 13.00 4.00 -9.77
CA ASN A 122 11.93 3.35 -10.52
C ASN A 122 10.52 3.62 -9.94
N LEU A 123 10.42 4.48 -8.93
CA LEU A 123 9.19 4.67 -8.15
C LEU A 123 7.97 5.04 -9.02
N ASP A 124 8.13 5.98 -9.95
CA ASP A 124 7.05 6.43 -10.83
C ASP A 124 6.60 5.32 -11.80
N ALA A 125 7.55 4.54 -12.33
CA ALA A 125 7.26 3.41 -13.21
C ALA A 125 6.54 2.28 -12.45
N GLU A 126 6.97 1.96 -11.24
CA GLU A 126 6.32 0.96 -10.38
C GLU A 126 4.90 1.38 -10.02
N LEU A 127 4.70 2.62 -9.58
CA LEU A 127 3.36 3.16 -9.29
C LEU A 127 2.49 3.23 -10.55
N GLY A 128 3.07 3.55 -11.71
CA GLY A 128 2.39 3.50 -13.01
C GLY A 128 1.87 2.10 -13.32
N THR A 129 2.71 1.07 -13.14
CA THR A 129 2.33 -0.35 -13.33
C THR A 129 1.22 -0.75 -12.36
N PHE A 130 1.31 -0.39 -11.07
CA PHE A 130 0.25 -0.69 -10.11
C PHE A 130 -1.07 -0.01 -10.46
N ARG A 131 -1.07 1.26 -10.89
CA ARG A 131 -2.29 1.96 -11.32
C ARG A 131 -2.91 1.35 -12.58
N GLN A 132 -2.09 0.95 -13.55
CA GLN A 132 -2.60 0.27 -14.75
C GLN A 132 -3.22 -1.09 -14.45
N ALA A 133 -2.60 -1.86 -13.54
CA ALA A 133 -3.04 -3.20 -13.20
C ALA A 133 -4.21 -3.24 -12.22
N LEU A 134 -4.30 -2.31 -11.28
CA LEU A 134 -5.20 -2.36 -10.13
C LEU A 134 -6.26 -1.25 -10.15
N GLY A 135 -6.11 -0.25 -11.05
CA GLY A 135 -7.07 0.85 -11.18
C GLY A 135 -7.33 1.59 -9.88
N ASP A 136 -8.58 1.78 -9.53
CA ASP A 136 -9.06 2.50 -8.35
C ASP A 136 -8.71 1.85 -7.00
N VAL A 137 -8.17 0.63 -7.02
CA VAL A 137 -7.65 -0.04 -5.80
C VAL A 137 -6.43 0.72 -5.25
N VAL A 138 -5.58 1.29 -6.12
CA VAL A 138 -4.43 2.10 -5.69
C VAL A 138 -4.92 3.40 -5.02
N ASP A 139 -5.93 4.04 -5.57
CA ASP A 139 -6.52 5.25 -4.99
C ASP A 139 -7.19 4.96 -3.64
N TRP A 140 -7.86 3.80 -3.51
CA TRP A 140 -8.37 3.35 -2.22
C TRP A 140 -7.23 3.17 -1.20
N LEU A 141 -6.11 2.56 -1.58
CA LEU A 141 -4.95 2.43 -0.68
C LEU A 141 -4.41 3.80 -0.27
N ASP A 142 -4.26 4.73 -1.20
CA ASP A 142 -3.80 6.11 -0.93
C ASP A 142 -4.76 6.87 0.01
N SER A 143 -6.05 6.59 -0.04
CA SER A 143 -7.05 7.22 0.84
C SER A 143 -7.01 6.75 2.30
N ARG A 144 -6.21 5.71 2.63
CA ARG A 144 -6.24 5.07 3.96
C ARG A 144 -5.39 5.75 5.03
N TRP A 145 -4.54 6.73 4.66
CA TRP A 145 -3.60 7.37 5.59
C TRP A 145 -4.26 7.86 6.87
N GLY A 146 -5.37 8.60 6.76
CA GLY A 146 -6.08 9.13 7.92
C GLY A 146 -6.62 8.05 8.88
N ASN A 147 -6.87 6.83 8.42
CA ASN A 147 -7.26 5.71 9.27
C ASN A 147 -6.02 5.00 9.84
N MET A 148 -4.96 4.87 9.06
CA MET A 148 -3.70 4.26 9.50
C MET A 148 -3.05 5.08 10.62
N GLN A 149 -3.08 6.41 10.56
CA GLN A 149 -2.57 7.29 11.61
C GLN A 149 -3.34 7.21 12.94
N LYS A 150 -4.58 6.69 12.94
CA LYS A 150 -5.37 6.47 14.16
C LYS A 150 -5.06 5.15 14.87
N VAL A 151 -4.31 4.26 14.24
CA VAL A 151 -3.95 2.95 14.82
C VAL A 151 -3.01 3.15 16.00
N LEU A 152 -3.16 2.30 17.02
CA LEU A 152 -2.20 2.19 18.12
C LEU A 152 -1.27 1.00 17.87
N TYR A 153 0.03 1.22 17.99
CA TYR A 153 1.03 0.14 18.00
C TYR A 153 1.75 0.12 19.34
N ALA A 154 1.81 -1.02 19.99
CA ALA A 154 2.34 -1.17 21.35
C ALA A 154 1.75 -0.13 22.35
N ARG A 155 0.45 0.19 22.23
CA ARG A 155 -0.30 1.22 22.99
C ARG A 155 0.16 2.66 22.73
N LYS A 156 0.98 2.92 21.71
CA LYS A 156 1.48 4.25 21.33
C LYS A 156 0.71 4.75 20.09
N LYS A 157 0.45 6.05 20.02
CA LYS A 157 -0.12 6.72 18.84
C LYS A 157 0.97 6.87 17.77
N ILE A 158 0.56 6.97 16.52
CA ILE A 158 1.51 7.16 15.41
C ILE A 158 2.35 8.44 15.58
N SER A 159 1.75 9.57 15.99
CA SER A 159 2.49 10.82 16.21
C SER A 159 3.62 10.67 17.23
N MET A 160 3.48 9.81 18.23
CA MET A 160 4.53 9.60 19.24
C MET A 160 5.82 9.03 18.65
N PHE A 161 5.75 8.29 17.54
CA PHE A 161 6.95 7.76 16.87
C PHE A 161 7.74 8.85 16.14
N VAL A 162 7.10 10.01 15.91
CA VAL A 162 7.71 11.19 15.28
C VAL A 162 8.16 12.23 16.32
N ASP A 163 7.39 12.37 17.41
CA ASP A 163 7.56 13.43 18.40
C ASP A 163 8.50 13.07 19.54
N ASP A 164 8.72 11.78 19.81
CA ASP A 164 9.50 11.28 20.93
C ASP A 164 10.62 10.36 20.42
N GLU A 165 11.87 10.73 20.67
CA GLU A 165 13.06 10.03 20.18
C GLU A 165 13.16 8.58 20.68
N GLU A 166 12.82 8.33 21.97
CA GLU A 166 12.84 6.98 22.53
C GLU A 166 11.78 6.08 21.87
N VAL A 167 10.59 6.64 21.63
CA VAL A 167 9.50 5.95 20.96
C VAL A 167 9.83 5.72 19.48
N GLY A 168 10.46 6.69 18.83
CA GLY A 168 10.95 6.54 17.45
C GLY A 168 12.01 5.44 17.32
N THR A 169 12.97 5.41 18.25
CA THR A 169 14.01 4.34 18.34
C THR A 169 13.36 2.97 18.50
N PHE A 170 12.34 2.84 19.36
CA PHE A 170 11.59 1.59 19.49
C PHE A 170 10.98 1.14 18.15
N LEU A 171 10.35 2.06 17.36
CA LEU A 171 9.80 1.72 16.05
C LEU A 171 10.90 1.30 15.08
N TYR A 172 12.04 1.96 15.11
CA TYR A 172 13.20 1.64 14.28
C TYR A 172 13.69 0.21 14.55
N ASP A 173 13.83 -0.17 15.82
CA ASP A 173 14.24 -1.51 16.22
C ASP A 173 13.24 -2.60 15.78
N GLU A 174 11.94 -2.34 15.94
CA GLU A 174 10.89 -3.26 15.48
C GLU A 174 10.91 -3.43 13.95
N GLY A 175 11.14 -2.36 13.18
CA GLY A 175 11.30 -2.41 11.73
C GLY A 175 12.54 -3.24 11.32
N LEU A 176 13.67 -3.08 11.99
CA LEU A 176 14.87 -3.90 11.74
C LEU A 176 14.62 -5.38 12.05
N LYS A 177 13.92 -5.70 13.14
CA LYS A 177 13.53 -7.07 13.49
C LYS A 177 12.63 -7.69 12.42
N PHE A 178 11.66 -6.91 11.89
CA PHE A 178 10.84 -7.35 10.77
C PHE A 178 11.71 -7.69 9.56
N GLY A 179 12.61 -6.81 9.15
CA GLY A 179 13.49 -7.01 8.00
C GLY A 179 14.34 -8.28 8.16
N THR A 180 14.88 -8.52 9.36
CA THR A 180 15.69 -9.72 9.66
C THR A 180 14.88 -11.02 9.55
N ASN A 181 13.59 -10.99 9.89
CA ASN A 181 12.70 -12.16 9.91
C ASN A 181 11.81 -12.25 8.66
N TYR A 182 12.01 -11.38 7.67
CA TYR A 182 11.18 -11.33 6.48
C TYR A 182 11.32 -12.60 5.62
N PRO A 183 10.21 -13.30 5.30
CA PRO A 183 10.28 -14.66 4.76
C PRO A 183 10.45 -14.72 3.24
N ILE A 184 10.38 -13.57 2.53
CA ILE A 184 10.38 -13.54 1.07
C ILE A 184 11.78 -13.28 0.55
N SER A 185 12.20 -14.07 -0.42
CA SER A 185 13.46 -13.97 -1.15
C SER A 185 13.22 -14.41 -2.60
N GLU A 186 14.17 -14.15 -3.49
CA GLU A 186 14.11 -14.65 -4.88
C GLU A 186 13.82 -16.14 -4.94
N LYS A 187 14.51 -16.94 -4.12
CA LYS A 187 14.32 -18.38 -4.04
C LYS A 187 12.90 -18.75 -3.60
N SER A 188 12.32 -18.02 -2.65
CA SER A 188 10.96 -18.29 -2.16
C SER A 188 9.87 -17.88 -3.14
N LEU A 189 10.15 -16.91 -4.05
CA LEU A 189 9.25 -16.48 -5.10
C LEU A 189 9.32 -17.34 -6.36
N ALA A 190 10.41 -18.07 -6.57
CA ALA A 190 10.62 -18.88 -7.77
C ALA A 190 9.44 -19.83 -8.02
N GLY A 191 8.78 -19.65 -9.16
CA GLY A 191 7.63 -20.47 -9.58
C GLY A 191 6.29 -20.15 -8.89
N ARG A 192 6.22 -19.14 -8.00
CA ARG A 192 4.98 -18.72 -7.31
C ARG A 192 4.31 -17.50 -7.98
N MET A 193 5.08 -16.67 -8.67
CA MET A 193 4.62 -15.45 -9.37
C MET A 193 4.15 -15.83 -10.80
N LYS A 194 3.03 -16.54 -10.92
CA LYS A 194 2.55 -17.06 -12.21
C LYS A 194 1.31 -16.34 -12.73
N LEU A 195 0.46 -15.86 -11.83
CA LEU A 195 -0.82 -15.24 -12.14
C LEU A 195 -1.03 -14.02 -11.27
N ALA A 196 -1.55 -12.95 -11.84
CA ALA A 196 -1.89 -11.72 -11.10
C ALA A 196 -3.19 -11.87 -10.29
N GLN A 197 -4.12 -12.72 -10.72
CA GLN A 197 -5.46 -12.83 -10.15
C GLN A 197 -5.48 -13.03 -8.63
N PRO A 198 -4.67 -13.90 -7.99
CA PRO A 198 -4.69 -14.07 -6.53
C PRO A 198 -4.36 -12.78 -5.76
N PHE A 199 -3.49 -11.93 -6.33
CA PHE A 199 -3.11 -10.63 -5.76
C PHE A 199 -4.26 -9.63 -5.85
N ILE A 200 -4.90 -9.54 -7.02
CA ILE A 200 -6.04 -8.67 -7.29
C ILE A 200 -7.21 -9.04 -6.37
N ASP A 201 -7.59 -10.30 -6.32
CA ASP A 201 -8.69 -10.81 -5.49
C ASP A 201 -8.48 -10.53 -4.01
N HIS A 202 -7.23 -10.61 -3.55
CA HIS A 202 -6.90 -10.31 -2.16
C HIS A 202 -7.15 -8.84 -1.82
N LEU A 203 -6.71 -7.91 -2.66
CA LEU A 203 -6.91 -6.48 -2.45
C LEU A 203 -8.38 -6.08 -2.58
N LEU A 204 -9.10 -6.62 -3.56
CA LEU A 204 -10.53 -6.38 -3.74
C LEU A 204 -11.33 -6.83 -2.51
N ARG A 205 -11.04 -8.01 -1.97
CA ARG A 205 -11.68 -8.50 -0.73
C ARG A 205 -11.41 -7.58 0.46
N LYS A 206 -10.18 -7.09 0.62
CA LYS A 206 -9.85 -6.14 1.68
C LYS A 206 -10.61 -4.83 1.53
N ARG A 207 -10.66 -4.27 0.32
CA ARG A 207 -11.42 -3.05 0.03
C ARG A 207 -12.90 -3.21 0.41
N GLU A 208 -13.53 -4.31 0.05
CA GLU A 208 -14.92 -4.56 0.40
C GLU A 208 -15.14 -4.75 1.92
N GLN A 209 -14.18 -5.35 2.62
CA GLN A 209 -14.23 -5.44 4.08
C GLN A 209 -14.15 -4.07 4.75
N ASP A 210 -13.30 -3.18 4.25
CA ASP A 210 -13.18 -1.82 4.76
C ASP A 210 -14.45 -0.99 4.54
N LYS A 211 -15.07 -1.09 3.35
CA LYS A 211 -16.37 -0.46 3.07
C LYS A 211 -17.46 -0.90 4.05
N LYS A 212 -17.54 -2.21 4.34
CA LYS A 212 -18.51 -2.75 5.30
C LYS A 212 -18.31 -2.24 6.72
N LYS A 213 -17.06 -2.09 7.17
CA LYS A 213 -16.76 -1.54 8.51
C LYS A 213 -17.21 -0.08 8.64
N ILE A 214 -17.01 0.73 7.60
CA ILE A 214 -17.43 2.14 7.59
C ILE A 214 -18.97 2.24 7.69
N THR A 215 -19.69 1.42 6.92
CA THR A 215 -21.18 1.41 6.90
C THR A 215 -21.77 0.89 8.21
N SER A 216 -21.09 0.03 8.94
CA SER A 216 -21.57 -0.52 10.23
C SER A 216 -21.27 0.37 11.43
N SER A 217 -20.45 1.41 11.25
CA SER A 217 -20.03 2.36 12.31
C SER A 217 -20.73 3.72 12.21
N SER A 218 -21.61 3.89 11.21
CA SER A 218 -22.47 5.07 10.97
C SER A 218 -23.89 4.79 11.42
#